data_f8fe23c11a88686697c7ef1b72f1445c
#
_entry.id   f8fe23c11a88686697c7ef1b72f1445c
#
_cell.length_a   1.000
_cell.length_b   1.000
_cell.length_c   1.000
_cell.angle_alpha   90.00
_cell.angle_beta   90.00
_cell.angle_gamma   90.00
#
_symmetry.space_group_name_H-M   'P 1'
#
loop_
_entity.id
_entity.type
_entity.pdbx_description
1 polymer ?
#
loop_
_entity_poly.entity_id
_entity_poly.type
_entity_poly.pdbx_seq_one_letter_code
_entity_poly.pdbx_strand_id
1 'polypeptide(L)'
;MSAPPQAPGAAARVAVLERRGKFLVAEPFFEAGPRLVVSRDRRADVGDLVVINPGTARNRRGAGRATVARRLGRPDVARDVIEALMIDRGLRRGFDPAVEHEVRDLVELDPTAEALQGAGRRDLRSMPTFTIDPATARDFDDAISAAAEDDGSARMWVHIADVSAYVRPRSLVDREAYRRGTSVYVPGAVEPMLPTALSNNACSLVPGQDRPTVTVEMQIDGDRIRSSSFYRSLIRSDERLDYGRVDQIFDGSANASEPWGAALDVARKVAAALGARRALQSAVELESTEPEFEFDRKGNVTAAAPAEQTESHRLIEHLMIAANEQVAALLEARKVPTLYRVHEPPDGPAAQRLIDQLASLGVPTPPVPRGSMTPQQAADVIGSASQLLERWIASHDGRGRRGLTSLVLRSLKQAHYDNRNLGHSGLQSSSYCHFTSPIRRYPDLICHRALVSAVAGDGPAPDAGWVASAAPWTSAREREAMSIERGADDIALCFILEQRLFEQGSDQVFEGEVVGVIGA
;
A
#
# COMPACT_ATOMS: atom_id res chain seq x y z
N MET A 1 -17.64 24.64 -3.57
CA MET A 1 -16.72 23.92 -4.48
C MET A 1 -15.33 24.52 -4.29
N SER A 2 -14.47 23.88 -3.50
CA SER A 2 -13.06 24.29 -3.41
C SER A 2 -12.34 23.66 -4.59
N ALA A 3 -11.60 24.48 -5.34
CA ALA A 3 -10.75 24.02 -6.44
C ALA A 3 -9.79 22.93 -5.95
N PRO A 4 -9.37 21.99 -6.82
CA PRO A 4 -8.35 21.02 -6.46
C PRO A 4 -7.12 21.76 -5.93
N PRO A 5 -6.40 21.19 -4.94
CA PRO A 5 -5.21 21.83 -4.42
C PRO A 5 -4.25 22.12 -5.57
N GLN A 6 -3.76 23.36 -5.64
CA GLN A 6 -2.79 23.76 -6.64
C GLN A 6 -1.58 22.82 -6.58
N ALA A 7 -1.03 22.51 -7.76
CA ALA A 7 0.21 21.76 -7.88
C ALA A 7 1.27 22.28 -6.89
N PRO A 8 2.09 21.40 -6.29
CA PRO A 8 3.08 21.81 -5.30
C PRO A 8 3.94 22.93 -5.87
N GLY A 9 4.11 23.99 -5.08
CA GLY A 9 5.02 25.08 -5.39
C GLY A 9 6.39 24.50 -5.75
N ALA A 10 7.15 25.19 -6.61
CA ALA A 10 8.40 24.77 -7.24
C ALA A 10 9.14 23.72 -6.38
N ALA A 11 9.24 22.50 -6.91
CA ALA A 11 9.79 21.35 -6.18
C ALA A 11 11.11 21.73 -5.52
N ALA A 12 11.25 21.37 -4.26
CA ALA A 12 12.49 21.57 -3.52
C ALA A 12 13.61 20.85 -4.28
N ARG A 13 14.61 21.58 -4.75
CA ARG A 13 15.69 20.96 -5.54
C ARG A 13 16.72 20.35 -4.62
N VAL A 14 16.90 19.05 -4.76
CA VAL A 14 17.97 18.33 -4.10
C VAL A 14 19.27 18.43 -4.90
N ALA A 15 20.38 18.70 -4.24
CA ALA A 15 21.68 18.88 -4.87
C ALA A 15 22.82 18.43 -3.95
N VAL A 16 23.97 18.12 -4.54
CA VAL A 16 25.23 17.92 -3.82
C VAL A 16 26.04 19.22 -3.89
N LEU A 17 26.63 19.60 -2.77
CA LEU A 17 27.51 20.77 -2.72
C LEU A 17 28.90 20.41 -3.21
N GLU A 18 29.37 21.11 -4.23
CA GLU A 18 30.72 20.98 -4.79
C GLU A 18 31.51 22.28 -4.69
N ARG A 19 32.82 22.17 -4.64
CA ARG A 19 33.73 23.30 -4.76
C ARG A 19 34.23 23.42 -6.19
N ARG A 20 33.95 24.54 -6.84
CA ARG A 20 34.46 24.89 -8.17
C ARG A 20 35.27 26.20 -8.10
N GLY A 21 36.58 26.05 -7.97
CA GLY A 21 37.47 27.18 -7.68
C GLY A 21 37.14 27.87 -6.34
N LYS A 22 36.81 29.16 -6.37
CA LYS A 22 36.39 29.92 -5.18
C LYS A 22 34.89 29.87 -4.86
N PHE A 23 34.09 29.21 -5.70
CA PHE A 23 32.64 29.17 -5.56
C PHE A 23 32.20 27.82 -4.97
N LEU A 24 31.14 27.90 -4.14
CA LEU A 24 30.34 26.75 -3.73
C LEU A 24 29.20 26.63 -4.75
N VAL A 25 29.02 25.44 -5.28
CA VAL A 25 28.06 25.15 -6.36
C VAL A 25 27.18 23.99 -5.93
N ALA A 26 25.87 24.09 -6.15
CA ALA A 26 24.93 23.00 -6.00
C ALA A 26 24.79 22.29 -7.36
N GLU A 27 25.18 21.03 -7.42
CA GLU A 27 24.99 20.12 -8.54
C GLU A 27 23.68 19.39 -8.33
N PRO A 28 22.66 19.46 -9.23
CA PRO A 28 21.42 18.70 -9.11
C PRO A 28 21.70 17.21 -8.99
N PHE A 29 20.98 16.51 -8.08
CA PHE A 29 21.30 15.12 -7.75
C PHE A 29 20.48 14.11 -8.56
N PHE A 30 19.14 14.25 -8.60
CA PHE A 30 18.26 13.28 -9.28
C PHE A 30 17.99 13.62 -10.73
N GLU A 31 17.97 14.88 -11.09
CA GLU A 31 17.63 15.33 -12.45
C GLU A 31 18.75 16.17 -13.03
N ALA A 32 18.98 16.02 -14.33
CA ALA A 32 19.89 16.91 -15.03
C ALA A 32 19.36 18.35 -15.00
N GLY A 33 20.20 19.30 -14.61
CA GLY A 33 19.80 20.69 -14.48
C GLY A 33 20.96 21.65 -14.40
N PRO A 34 20.71 22.97 -14.42
CA PRO A 34 21.75 23.96 -14.29
C PRO A 34 22.37 23.95 -12.89
N ARG A 35 23.68 23.95 -12.84
CA ARG A 35 24.43 24.18 -11.60
C ARG A 35 24.16 25.56 -11.07
N LEU A 36 23.92 25.68 -9.77
CA LEU A 36 23.62 26.96 -9.12
C LEU A 36 24.73 27.35 -8.17
N VAL A 37 25.20 28.61 -8.25
CA VAL A 37 26.13 29.14 -7.27
C VAL A 37 25.38 29.36 -5.94
N VAL A 38 25.91 28.80 -4.87
CA VAL A 38 25.30 28.84 -3.52
C VAL A 38 26.01 29.83 -2.64
N SER A 39 25.27 30.55 -1.82
CA SER A 39 25.81 31.37 -0.75
C SER A 39 26.42 30.45 0.32
N ARG A 40 27.55 30.85 0.90
CA ARG A 40 28.19 30.07 1.96
C ARG A 40 27.25 29.93 3.17
N ASP A 41 27.02 28.70 3.60
CA ASP A 41 26.24 28.36 4.78
C ASP A 41 27.12 27.53 5.73
N ARG A 42 27.06 27.84 7.04
CA ARG A 42 27.84 27.13 8.07
C ARG A 42 27.24 25.76 8.42
N ARG A 43 26.02 25.50 7.96
CA ARG A 43 25.27 24.27 8.26
C ARG A 43 25.54 23.14 7.27
N ALA A 44 26.26 23.42 6.17
CA ALA A 44 26.52 22.44 5.13
C ALA A 44 27.93 22.60 4.56
N ASP A 45 28.59 21.47 4.34
CA ASP A 45 29.95 21.37 3.81
C ASP A 45 29.97 20.85 2.36
N VAL A 46 31.13 20.92 1.73
CA VAL A 46 31.37 20.32 0.42
C VAL A 46 31.19 18.79 0.50
N GLY A 47 30.42 18.23 -0.42
CA GLY A 47 30.04 16.81 -0.43
C GLY A 47 28.72 16.51 0.27
N ASP A 48 28.11 17.47 0.96
CA ASP A 48 26.81 17.27 1.57
C ASP A 48 25.67 17.27 0.54
N LEU A 49 24.68 16.44 0.80
CA LEU A 49 23.39 16.39 0.13
C LEU A 49 22.46 17.43 0.80
N VAL A 50 21.92 18.35 0.02
CA VAL A 50 21.16 19.51 0.51
C VAL A 50 19.91 19.80 -0.28
N VAL A 51 18.93 20.41 0.37
CA VAL A 51 17.81 21.08 -0.29
C VAL A 51 18.20 22.53 -0.52
N ILE A 52 18.02 23.05 -1.74
CA ILE A 52 18.32 24.42 -2.10
C ILE A 52 17.06 25.21 -2.47
N ASN A 53 17.04 26.47 -2.05
CA ASN A 53 16.10 27.46 -2.56
C ASN A 53 16.80 28.23 -3.69
N PRO A 54 16.29 28.14 -4.93
CA PRO A 54 16.81 28.97 -6.02
C PRO A 54 16.57 30.44 -5.69
N GLY A 55 17.62 31.27 -5.80
CA GLY A 55 17.50 32.70 -5.52
C GLY A 55 16.57 33.40 -6.51
N THR A 56 15.65 34.21 -5.99
CA THR A 56 14.66 34.96 -6.76
C THR A 56 15.19 36.25 -7.38
N ALA A 57 16.38 36.71 -6.98
CA ALA A 57 16.94 37.96 -7.44
C ALA A 57 17.69 37.81 -8.78
N ARG A 58 17.03 38.18 -9.87
CA ARG A 58 17.68 38.54 -11.14
C ARG A 58 18.33 39.92 -11.00
N ASN A 59 19.55 39.97 -10.52
CA ASN A 59 20.34 41.17 -10.69
C ASN A 59 20.82 41.27 -12.14
N ARG A 60 21.02 42.52 -12.63
CA ARG A 60 21.46 42.84 -14.00
C ARG A 60 22.80 42.17 -14.45
N ARG A 61 23.41 41.34 -13.59
CA ARG A 61 24.69 40.64 -13.81
C ARG A 61 24.61 39.12 -13.71
N GLY A 62 23.43 38.48 -13.85
CA GLY A 62 23.33 37.02 -13.89
C GLY A 62 22.46 36.41 -12.77
N ALA A 63 22.29 35.10 -12.79
CA ALA A 63 21.43 34.34 -11.89
C ALA A 63 21.70 34.65 -10.40
N GLY A 64 20.65 34.83 -9.64
CA GLY A 64 20.71 34.97 -8.18
C GLY A 64 21.39 33.76 -7.53
N ARG A 65 22.11 33.97 -6.42
CA ARG A 65 22.72 32.88 -5.66
C ARG A 65 21.62 32.06 -4.98
N ALA A 66 21.69 30.75 -5.10
CA ALA A 66 20.86 29.85 -4.30
C ALA A 66 21.29 29.86 -2.83
N THR A 67 20.40 29.45 -1.95
CA THR A 67 20.68 29.28 -0.52
C THR A 67 20.38 27.85 -0.09
N VAL A 68 21.14 27.32 0.88
CA VAL A 68 20.84 26.03 1.49
C VAL A 68 19.62 26.20 2.39
N ALA A 69 18.55 25.49 2.09
CA ALA A 69 17.36 25.45 2.93
C ALA A 69 17.52 24.43 4.07
N ARG A 70 18.03 23.25 3.74
CA ARG A 70 18.21 22.14 4.68
C ARG A 70 19.39 21.27 4.24
N ARG A 71 20.19 20.80 5.20
CA ARG A 71 21.14 19.71 5.02
C ARG A 71 20.39 18.38 5.20
N LEU A 72 20.55 17.44 4.28
CA LEU A 72 19.92 16.12 4.33
C LEU A 72 20.88 15.06 4.88
N GLY A 73 22.15 15.11 4.48
CA GLY A 73 23.16 14.14 4.87
C GLY A 73 24.23 13.99 3.80
N ARG A 74 24.57 12.75 3.45
CA ARG A 74 25.64 12.42 2.51
C ARG A 74 25.14 11.56 1.33
N PRO A 75 25.65 11.78 0.11
CA PRO A 75 25.27 10.98 -1.06
C PRO A 75 25.81 9.54 -1.03
N ASP A 76 26.72 9.22 -0.11
CA ASP A 76 27.29 7.90 0.11
C ASP A 76 26.57 7.12 1.24
N VAL A 77 25.42 7.59 1.72
CA VAL A 77 24.57 6.93 2.72
C VAL A 77 23.18 6.70 2.16
N ALA A 78 22.78 5.44 2.03
CA ALA A 78 21.52 5.04 1.40
C ALA A 78 20.29 5.73 2.00
N ARG A 79 20.18 5.77 3.34
CA ARG A 79 19.08 6.43 4.04
C ARG A 79 18.97 7.92 3.70
N ASP A 80 20.10 8.61 3.59
CA ASP A 80 20.14 10.04 3.27
C ASP A 80 19.68 10.30 1.83
N VAL A 81 20.04 9.41 0.90
CA VAL A 81 19.64 9.49 -0.50
C VAL A 81 18.14 9.16 -0.67
N ILE A 82 17.62 8.17 0.07
CA ILE A 82 16.18 7.85 0.08
C ILE A 82 15.37 9.02 0.67
N GLU A 83 15.82 9.63 1.78
CA GLU A 83 15.19 10.85 2.34
C GLU A 83 15.20 11.99 1.32
N ALA A 84 16.30 12.15 0.60
CA ALA A 84 16.45 13.15 -0.45
C ALA A 84 15.49 12.89 -1.62
N LEU A 85 15.30 11.62 -2.05
CA LEU A 85 14.34 11.25 -3.07
C LEU A 85 12.92 11.65 -2.67
N MET A 86 12.50 11.33 -1.44
CA MET A 86 11.17 11.68 -0.94
C MET A 86 10.91 13.19 -1.00
N ILE A 87 11.90 14.01 -0.60
CA ILE A 87 11.81 15.46 -0.65
C ILE A 87 11.78 15.98 -2.09
N ASP A 88 12.62 15.43 -2.97
CA ASP A 88 12.69 15.81 -4.38
C ASP A 88 11.36 15.55 -5.09
N ARG A 89 10.69 14.45 -4.73
CA ARG A 89 9.35 14.08 -5.20
C ARG A 89 8.22 14.84 -4.51
N GLY A 90 8.54 15.81 -3.66
CA GLY A 90 7.58 16.74 -3.05
C GLY A 90 6.87 16.22 -1.80
N LEU A 91 7.32 15.12 -1.21
CA LEU A 91 6.78 14.67 0.07
C LEU A 91 7.18 15.65 1.20
N ARG A 92 6.19 15.98 2.03
CA ARG A 92 6.40 16.88 3.18
C ARG A 92 6.75 16.07 4.40
N ARG A 93 7.98 15.94 4.77
CA ARG A 93 8.46 15.14 5.92
C ARG A 93 7.93 15.66 7.27
N GLY A 94 6.60 15.74 7.44
CA GLY A 94 5.91 16.23 8.63
C GLY A 94 4.53 16.81 8.33
N PHE A 95 3.84 17.24 9.37
CA PHE A 95 2.51 17.86 9.28
C PHE A 95 2.56 19.32 9.69
N ASP A 96 1.59 20.09 9.21
CA ASP A 96 1.43 21.48 9.65
C ASP A 96 1.12 21.52 11.15
N PRO A 97 1.70 22.46 11.93
CA PRO A 97 1.40 22.60 13.36
C PRO A 97 -0.09 22.71 13.69
N ALA A 98 -0.90 23.29 12.79
CA ALA A 98 -2.35 23.38 13.00
C ALA A 98 -3.03 22.01 12.89
N VAL A 99 -2.56 21.14 11.99
CA VAL A 99 -3.03 19.74 11.89
C VAL A 99 -2.64 18.94 13.13
N GLU A 100 -1.38 19.11 13.58
CA GLU A 100 -0.89 18.44 14.80
C GLU A 100 -1.67 18.89 16.05
N HIS A 101 -2.09 20.15 16.11
CA HIS A 101 -2.91 20.67 17.21
C HIS A 101 -4.32 20.07 17.19
N GLU A 102 -4.98 20.09 16.02
CA GLU A 102 -6.30 19.46 15.85
C GLU A 102 -6.28 17.98 16.26
N VAL A 103 -5.23 17.25 15.88
CA VAL A 103 -5.10 15.82 16.22
C VAL A 103 -4.91 15.62 17.72
N ARG A 104 -4.13 16.46 18.41
CA ARG A 104 -4.01 16.39 19.88
C ARG A 104 -5.36 16.56 20.56
N ASP A 105 -6.13 17.57 20.15
CA ASP A 105 -7.46 17.81 20.69
C ASP A 105 -8.40 16.59 20.47
N LEU A 106 -8.33 15.98 19.27
CA LEU A 106 -9.12 14.78 18.95
C LEU A 106 -8.75 13.57 19.80
N VAL A 107 -7.46 13.36 20.09
CA VAL A 107 -6.97 12.24 20.91
C VAL A 107 -7.30 12.47 22.38
N GLU A 108 -7.22 13.72 22.88
CA GLU A 108 -7.60 14.07 24.26
C GLU A 108 -9.09 13.90 24.54
N LEU A 109 -9.97 14.06 23.55
CA LEU A 109 -11.41 13.84 23.66
C LEU A 109 -11.78 12.36 23.82
N ASP A 110 -10.84 11.45 23.63
CA ASP A 110 -11.01 10.00 23.69
C ASP A 110 -12.33 9.50 23.10
N PRO A 111 -12.45 9.32 21.75
CA PRO A 111 -13.66 8.81 21.13
C PRO A 111 -14.08 7.43 21.61
N THR A 112 -13.20 6.68 22.28
CA THR A 112 -13.52 5.42 22.94
C THR A 112 -14.44 5.62 24.13
N ALA A 113 -14.23 6.65 24.94
CA ALA A 113 -15.12 6.99 26.04
C ALA A 113 -16.50 7.42 25.51
N GLU A 114 -16.54 8.23 24.45
CA GLU A 114 -17.77 8.63 23.76
C GLU A 114 -18.45 7.43 23.07
N ALA A 115 -17.67 6.49 22.51
CA ALA A 115 -18.17 5.25 21.92
C ALA A 115 -18.78 4.31 22.96
N LEU A 116 -18.27 4.29 24.19
CA LEU A 116 -18.83 3.55 25.32
C LEU A 116 -20.16 4.14 25.80
N GLN A 117 -20.34 5.44 25.69
CA GLN A 117 -21.54 6.16 26.13
C GLN A 117 -22.59 6.35 25.03
N GLY A 118 -22.22 6.17 23.74
CA GLY A 118 -23.04 6.47 22.57
C GLY A 118 -23.80 5.26 22.04
N ALA A 119 -25.07 5.46 21.70
CA ALA A 119 -25.88 4.48 20.98
C ALA A 119 -25.27 4.17 19.60
N GLY A 120 -25.22 2.89 19.21
CA GLY A 120 -24.92 2.46 17.85
C GLY A 120 -23.69 1.59 17.64
N ARG A 121 -22.79 1.43 18.62
CA ARG A 121 -21.67 0.48 18.54
C ARG A 121 -21.98 -0.81 19.28
N ARG A 122 -21.69 -1.96 18.65
CA ARG A 122 -21.76 -3.27 19.34
C ARG A 122 -20.50 -3.45 20.18
N ASP A 123 -20.67 -3.88 21.43
CA ASP A 123 -19.57 -4.23 22.31
C ASP A 123 -19.09 -5.65 21.99
N LEU A 124 -17.90 -5.78 21.45
CA LEU A 124 -17.25 -7.04 21.09
C LEU A 124 -15.93 -7.25 21.86
N ARG A 125 -15.68 -6.51 22.93
CA ARG A 125 -14.41 -6.55 23.68
C ARG A 125 -14.12 -7.87 24.38
N SER A 126 -15.13 -8.70 24.58
CA SER A 126 -14.98 -10.05 25.15
C SER A 126 -14.72 -11.13 24.08
N MET A 127 -14.75 -10.78 22.81
CA MET A 127 -14.51 -11.70 21.71
C MET A 127 -13.01 -11.88 21.52
N PRO A 128 -12.49 -13.13 21.41
CA PRO A 128 -11.11 -13.37 21.04
C PRO A 128 -10.75 -12.67 19.72
N THR A 129 -9.80 -11.75 19.78
CA THR A 129 -9.45 -10.88 18.65
C THR A 129 -7.95 -10.71 18.57
N PHE A 130 -7.39 -10.76 17.38
CA PHE A 130 -5.95 -10.59 17.14
C PHE A 130 -5.68 -9.83 15.83
N THR A 131 -4.50 -9.22 15.74
CA THR A 131 -3.97 -8.66 14.48
C THR A 131 -2.83 -9.52 13.96
N ILE A 132 -2.59 -9.52 12.63
CA ILE A 132 -1.44 -10.15 11.97
C ILE A 132 -0.83 -9.15 11.00
N ASP A 133 0.38 -8.68 11.31
CA ASP A 133 1.03 -7.58 10.60
C ASP A 133 2.53 -7.85 10.40
N PRO A 134 3.23 -7.10 9.52
CA PRO A 134 4.69 -7.13 9.50
C PRO A 134 5.29 -6.81 10.87
N ALA A 135 6.43 -7.42 11.23
CA ALA A 135 7.07 -7.23 12.54
C ALA A 135 7.37 -5.74 12.85
N THR A 136 7.61 -4.94 11.84
CA THR A 136 7.94 -3.51 11.94
C THR A 136 6.72 -2.58 11.93
N ALA A 137 5.51 -3.07 11.61
CA ALA A 137 4.30 -2.27 11.54
C ALA A 137 3.90 -1.71 12.92
N ARG A 138 3.27 -0.53 12.91
CA ARG A 138 2.73 0.16 14.10
C ARG A 138 1.31 0.68 13.88
N ASP A 139 0.83 0.67 12.66
CA ASP A 139 -0.45 1.15 12.18
C ASP A 139 -1.35 -0.04 11.82
N PHE A 140 -1.87 -0.70 12.87
CA PHE A 140 -2.71 -1.90 12.73
C PHE A 140 -4.11 -1.49 12.28
N ASP A 141 -4.37 -1.60 10.98
CA ASP A 141 -5.64 -1.24 10.35
C ASP A 141 -6.73 -2.27 10.63
N ASP A 142 -6.39 -3.56 10.70
CA ASP A 142 -7.32 -4.68 10.75
C ASP A 142 -7.03 -5.65 11.89
N ALA A 143 -8.10 -6.23 12.44
CA ALA A 143 -8.08 -7.30 13.40
C ALA A 143 -9.13 -8.35 13.03
N ILE A 144 -8.92 -9.58 13.48
CA ILE A 144 -9.73 -10.74 13.12
C ILE A 144 -10.26 -11.42 14.37
N SER A 145 -11.53 -11.84 14.28
CA SER A 145 -12.14 -12.81 15.17
C SER A 145 -12.81 -13.92 14.35
N ALA A 146 -12.83 -15.14 14.86
CA ALA A 146 -13.44 -16.25 14.19
C ALA A 146 -14.03 -17.26 15.20
N ALA A 147 -15.13 -17.92 14.82
CA ALA A 147 -15.74 -18.99 15.57
C ALA A 147 -16.29 -20.07 14.62
N ALA A 148 -16.16 -21.33 15.02
CA ALA A 148 -16.88 -22.42 14.37
C ALA A 148 -18.32 -22.45 14.87
N GLU A 149 -19.28 -22.70 14.00
CA GLU A 149 -20.70 -22.84 14.35
C GLU A 149 -21.09 -24.33 14.43
N ASP A 150 -22.15 -24.66 15.18
CA ASP A 150 -22.60 -26.03 15.38
C ASP A 150 -23.07 -26.74 14.10
N ASP A 151 -23.46 -25.97 13.08
CA ASP A 151 -23.87 -26.48 11.76
C ASP A 151 -22.70 -26.79 10.81
N GLY A 152 -21.47 -26.64 11.30
CA GLY A 152 -20.24 -26.84 10.51
C GLY A 152 -19.82 -25.62 9.69
N SER A 153 -20.59 -24.54 9.69
CA SER A 153 -20.19 -23.26 9.12
C SER A 153 -19.21 -22.53 10.05
N ALA A 154 -18.60 -21.47 9.55
CA ALA A 154 -17.77 -20.57 10.34
C ALA A 154 -18.35 -19.16 10.34
N ARG A 155 -18.16 -18.46 11.46
CA ARG A 155 -18.43 -17.03 11.55
C ARG A 155 -17.11 -16.29 11.66
N MET A 156 -16.93 -15.32 10.78
CA MET A 156 -15.74 -14.50 10.69
C MET A 156 -16.10 -13.04 10.93
N TRP A 157 -15.27 -12.36 11.69
CA TRP A 157 -15.35 -10.91 11.85
C TRP A 157 -14.04 -10.29 11.39
N VAL A 158 -14.15 -9.33 10.48
CA VAL A 158 -13.07 -8.46 10.07
C VAL A 158 -13.36 -7.09 10.68
N HIS A 159 -12.52 -6.67 11.61
CA HIS A 159 -12.63 -5.41 12.32
C HIS A 159 -11.63 -4.43 11.75
N ILE A 160 -12.10 -3.33 11.20
CA ILE A 160 -11.25 -2.28 10.64
C ILE A 160 -11.29 -1.04 11.51
N ALA A 161 -10.14 -0.45 11.79
CA ALA A 161 -10.02 0.79 12.55
C ALA A 161 -11.00 1.87 12.06
N ASP A 162 -11.87 2.38 12.92
CA ASP A 162 -12.83 3.41 12.55
C ASP A 162 -12.17 4.81 12.50
N VAL A 163 -11.30 5.00 11.51
CA VAL A 163 -10.63 6.29 11.28
C VAL A 163 -11.63 7.42 11.06
N SER A 164 -12.83 7.10 10.56
CA SER A 164 -13.89 8.09 10.33
C SER A 164 -14.45 8.69 11.63
N ALA A 165 -14.25 8.04 12.78
CA ALA A 165 -14.60 8.58 14.09
C ALA A 165 -13.71 9.77 14.49
N TYR A 166 -12.45 9.76 14.07
CA TYR A 166 -11.46 10.79 14.36
C TYR A 166 -11.36 11.83 13.24
N VAL A 167 -11.28 11.37 11.99
CA VAL A 167 -11.06 12.23 10.82
C VAL A 167 -12.40 12.65 10.23
N ARG A 168 -12.94 13.76 10.74
CA ARG A 168 -14.22 14.29 10.27
C ARG A 168 -14.08 14.95 8.90
N PRO A 169 -15.09 14.82 8.01
CA PRO A 169 -15.07 15.47 6.71
C PRO A 169 -14.78 16.97 6.78
N ARG A 170 -13.84 17.45 5.97
CA ARG A 170 -13.42 18.86 5.85
C ARG A 170 -12.65 19.43 7.04
N SER A 171 -12.28 18.66 8.05
CA SER A 171 -11.34 19.06 9.10
C SER A 171 -9.96 19.35 8.54
N LEU A 172 -9.03 19.87 9.34
CA LEU A 172 -7.65 20.13 8.87
C LEU A 172 -6.94 18.81 8.56
N VAL A 173 -7.09 17.82 9.44
CA VAL A 173 -6.51 16.48 9.25
C VAL A 173 -7.11 15.77 8.03
N ASP A 174 -8.41 15.90 7.77
CA ASP A 174 -9.07 15.34 6.57
C ASP A 174 -8.52 15.95 5.27
N ARG A 175 -8.36 17.26 5.24
CA ARG A 175 -7.80 17.95 4.06
C ARG A 175 -6.35 17.56 3.80
N GLU A 176 -5.56 17.39 4.86
CA GLU A 176 -4.16 16.95 4.73
C GLU A 176 -4.10 15.47 4.30
N ALA A 177 -4.92 14.58 4.88
CA ALA A 177 -5.03 13.18 4.46
C ALA A 177 -5.44 13.05 2.98
N TYR A 178 -6.45 13.83 2.53
CA TYR A 178 -6.85 13.88 1.12
C TYR A 178 -5.72 14.37 0.20
N ARG A 179 -4.98 15.40 0.62
CA ARG A 179 -3.85 15.92 -0.13
C ARG A 179 -2.75 14.87 -0.31
N ARG A 180 -2.46 14.08 0.72
CA ARG A 180 -1.48 12.98 0.69
C ARG A 180 -2.01 11.79 -0.12
N GLY A 181 -3.29 11.46 0.04
CA GLY A 181 -4.01 10.39 -0.64
C GLY A 181 -3.67 8.99 -0.16
N THR A 182 -2.41 8.73 0.17
CA THR A 182 -1.91 7.46 0.72
C THR A 182 -0.63 7.69 1.54
N SER A 183 -0.31 6.77 2.45
CA SER A 183 1.03 6.65 3.02
C SER A 183 2.01 6.15 1.96
N VAL A 184 3.30 6.52 2.11
CA VAL A 184 4.39 6.08 1.23
C VAL A 184 5.39 5.31 2.08
N TYR A 185 5.67 4.05 1.68
CA TYR A 185 6.57 3.15 2.41
C TYR A 185 7.85 2.96 1.61
N VAL A 186 8.95 3.45 2.15
CA VAL A 186 10.27 3.29 1.53
C VAL A 186 11.20 2.52 2.46
N PRO A 187 12.27 1.89 1.96
CA PRO A 187 13.24 1.20 2.79
C PRO A 187 13.71 2.08 3.96
N GLY A 188 13.44 1.64 5.20
CA GLY A 188 13.83 2.31 6.43
C GLY A 188 13.03 3.55 6.85
N ALA A 189 11.99 3.96 6.10
CA ALA A 189 11.17 5.12 6.45
C ALA A 189 9.72 5.04 5.93
N VAL A 190 8.83 5.78 6.58
CA VAL A 190 7.43 5.95 6.14
C VAL A 190 7.08 7.43 6.09
N GLU A 191 6.37 7.86 5.06
CA GLU A 191 5.66 9.12 5.03
C GLU A 191 4.17 8.84 5.23
N PRO A 192 3.64 9.00 6.45
CA PRO A 192 2.29 8.56 6.77
C PRO A 192 1.23 9.51 6.21
N MET A 193 0.05 8.98 5.86
CA MET A 193 -1.12 9.76 5.46
C MET A 193 -1.69 10.57 6.63
N LEU A 194 -1.68 10.01 7.82
CA LEU A 194 -2.19 10.62 9.05
C LEU A 194 -1.05 10.88 10.04
N PRO A 195 -1.14 11.91 10.91
CA PRO A 195 -0.20 12.11 12.00
C PRO A 195 -0.05 10.86 12.88
N THR A 196 1.15 10.60 13.39
CA THR A 196 1.49 9.38 14.14
C THR A 196 0.66 9.21 15.42
N ALA A 197 0.18 10.29 16.02
CA ALA A 197 -0.76 10.23 17.15
C ALA A 197 -2.09 9.56 16.79
N LEU A 198 -2.51 9.62 15.51
CA LEU A 198 -3.64 8.85 14.99
C LEU A 198 -3.18 7.49 14.45
N SER A 199 -2.27 7.48 13.47
CA SER A 199 -1.93 6.25 12.74
C SER A 199 -1.33 5.16 13.61
N ASN A 200 -0.46 5.51 14.55
CA ASN A 200 0.27 4.54 15.36
C ASN A 200 -0.29 4.37 16.78
N ASN A 201 -1.30 5.19 17.15
CA ASN A 201 -1.86 5.19 18.49
C ASN A 201 -3.39 5.12 18.45
N ALA A 202 -4.10 6.26 18.33
CA ALA A 202 -5.55 6.31 18.54
C ALA A 202 -6.36 5.44 17.59
N CYS A 203 -5.96 5.34 16.30
CA CYS A 203 -6.61 4.48 15.32
C CYS A 203 -6.07 3.05 15.32
N SER A 204 -4.78 2.85 15.66
CA SER A 204 -4.14 1.53 15.60
C SER A 204 -4.76 0.53 16.57
N LEU A 205 -5.07 -0.68 16.08
CA LEU A 205 -5.73 -1.74 16.87
C LEU A 205 -4.74 -2.46 17.80
N VAL A 206 -4.03 -1.69 18.62
CA VAL A 206 -3.01 -2.20 19.56
C VAL A 206 -3.64 -3.11 20.62
N PRO A 207 -2.94 -4.18 21.07
CA PRO A 207 -3.48 -5.13 22.05
C PRO A 207 -3.79 -4.48 23.40
N GLY A 208 -4.81 -5.02 24.07
CA GLY A 208 -5.20 -4.63 25.41
C GLY A 208 -5.90 -3.28 25.55
N GLN A 209 -6.16 -2.59 24.43
CA GLN A 209 -6.84 -1.30 24.43
C GLN A 209 -8.19 -1.37 23.71
N ASP A 210 -9.15 -0.62 24.22
CA ASP A 210 -10.46 -0.48 23.57
C ASP A 210 -10.31 0.37 22.31
N ARG A 211 -10.79 -0.14 21.17
CA ARG A 211 -10.69 0.52 19.88
C ARG A 211 -12.02 0.54 19.14
N PRO A 212 -12.45 1.72 18.65
CA PRO A 212 -13.60 1.81 17.78
C PRO A 212 -13.27 1.23 16.41
N THR A 213 -14.16 0.37 15.91
CA THR A 213 -14.01 -0.29 14.62
C THR A 213 -15.29 -0.23 13.79
N VAL A 214 -15.14 -0.48 12.48
CA VAL A 214 -16.22 -0.85 11.58
C VAL A 214 -16.02 -2.32 11.26
N THR A 215 -17.01 -3.13 11.57
CA THR A 215 -16.92 -4.59 11.49
C THR A 215 -17.75 -5.13 10.32
N VAL A 216 -17.12 -6.03 9.56
CA VAL A 216 -17.77 -6.92 8.62
C VAL A 216 -17.86 -8.30 9.25
N GLU A 217 -19.07 -8.74 9.57
CA GLU A 217 -19.37 -10.08 10.07
C GLU A 217 -19.87 -10.93 8.92
N MET A 218 -19.25 -12.08 8.68
CA MET A 218 -19.57 -13.00 7.59
C MET A 218 -19.86 -14.39 8.13
N GLN A 219 -20.98 -15.00 7.72
CA GLN A 219 -21.25 -16.41 7.91
C GLN A 219 -20.80 -17.18 6.67
N ILE A 220 -19.91 -18.15 6.84
CA ILE A 220 -19.20 -18.82 5.75
C ILE A 220 -19.44 -20.33 5.85
N ASP A 221 -19.90 -20.92 4.75
CA ASP A 221 -20.09 -22.35 4.60
C ASP A 221 -19.14 -22.89 3.53
N GLY A 222 -18.13 -23.62 3.96
CA GLY A 222 -17.05 -24.04 3.08
C GLY A 222 -16.35 -22.84 2.44
N ASP A 223 -16.53 -22.68 1.14
CA ASP A 223 -15.96 -21.59 0.31
C ASP A 223 -16.94 -20.44 0.02
N ARG A 224 -18.17 -20.48 0.60
CA ARG A 224 -19.25 -19.54 0.26
C ARG A 224 -19.66 -18.69 1.45
N ILE A 225 -19.73 -17.39 1.23
CA ILE A 225 -20.31 -16.44 2.18
C ILE A 225 -21.85 -16.53 2.03
N ARG A 226 -22.53 -17.02 3.08
CA ARG A 226 -24.00 -17.14 3.15
C ARG A 226 -24.67 -15.80 3.40
N SER A 227 -24.10 -15.02 4.31
CA SER A 227 -24.62 -13.71 4.71
C SER A 227 -23.53 -12.82 5.27
N SER A 228 -23.75 -11.51 5.22
CA SER A 228 -22.84 -10.51 5.78
C SER A 228 -23.63 -9.45 6.53
N SER A 229 -23.09 -9.00 7.66
CA SER A 229 -23.61 -7.90 8.47
C SER A 229 -22.52 -6.86 8.67
N PHE A 230 -22.91 -5.58 8.70
CA PHE A 230 -22.00 -4.45 8.79
C PHE A 230 -22.47 -3.52 9.91
N TYR A 231 -21.56 -3.15 10.79
CA TYR A 231 -21.89 -2.29 11.93
C TYR A 231 -20.64 -1.67 12.55
N ARG A 232 -20.84 -0.60 13.28
CA ARG A 232 -19.79 -0.03 14.13
C ARG A 232 -19.69 -0.86 15.42
N SER A 233 -18.48 -1.10 15.88
CA SER A 233 -18.21 -1.90 17.08
C SER A 233 -17.12 -1.28 17.95
N LEU A 234 -16.96 -1.85 19.13
CA LEU A 234 -15.85 -1.63 20.04
C LEU A 234 -15.19 -2.97 20.30
N ILE A 235 -13.90 -3.06 20.03
CA ILE A 235 -13.11 -4.28 20.27
C ILE A 235 -11.99 -4.03 21.26
N ARG A 236 -11.40 -5.11 21.75
CA ARG A 236 -10.11 -5.13 22.44
C ARG A 236 -9.31 -6.30 21.89
N SER A 237 -8.25 -6.00 21.13
CA SER A 237 -7.36 -7.04 20.62
C SER A 237 -6.62 -7.71 21.77
N ASP A 238 -6.57 -9.05 21.79
CA ASP A 238 -5.86 -9.84 22.79
C ASP A 238 -4.37 -9.91 22.49
N GLU A 239 -4.01 -10.00 21.21
CA GLU A 239 -2.63 -10.22 20.78
C GLU A 239 -2.33 -9.53 19.46
N ARG A 240 -1.10 -9.05 19.35
CA ARG A 240 -0.49 -8.65 18.07
C ARG A 240 0.44 -9.76 17.61
N LEU A 241 0.09 -10.42 16.53
CA LEU A 241 0.91 -11.42 15.87
C LEU A 241 1.68 -10.79 14.71
N ASP A 242 2.84 -11.36 14.38
CA ASP A 242 3.50 -11.10 13.11
C ASP A 242 3.44 -12.34 12.21
N TYR A 243 3.65 -12.13 10.90
CA TYR A 243 3.57 -13.21 9.92
C TYR A 243 4.50 -14.38 10.26
N GLY A 244 5.73 -14.10 10.68
CA GLY A 244 6.69 -15.14 11.03
C GLY A 244 6.25 -16.00 12.22
N ARG A 245 5.65 -15.40 13.26
CA ARG A 245 5.09 -16.15 14.40
C ARG A 245 3.90 -17.01 14.00
N VAL A 246 3.02 -16.48 13.13
CA VAL A 246 1.87 -17.24 12.63
C VAL A 246 2.33 -18.43 11.77
N ASP A 247 3.32 -18.24 10.92
CA ASP A 247 3.89 -19.34 10.11
C ASP A 247 4.53 -20.42 10.99
N GLN A 248 5.23 -20.03 12.08
CA GLN A 248 5.76 -20.99 13.08
C GLN A 248 4.65 -21.76 13.80
N ILE A 249 3.47 -21.15 14.01
CA ILE A 249 2.30 -21.86 14.55
C ILE A 249 1.76 -22.83 13.50
N PHE A 250 1.72 -22.44 12.24
CA PHE A 250 1.16 -23.25 11.16
C PHE A 250 2.02 -24.45 10.79
N ASP A 251 3.33 -24.37 10.94
CA ASP A 251 4.27 -25.48 10.73
C ASP A 251 4.49 -26.35 12.00
N GLY A 252 3.92 -25.92 13.14
CA GLY A 252 4.00 -26.65 14.41
C GLY A 252 5.26 -26.40 15.24
N SER A 253 6.13 -25.46 14.84
CA SER A 253 7.32 -25.07 15.60
C SER A 253 7.02 -24.14 16.78
N ALA A 254 5.85 -23.49 16.78
CA ALA A 254 5.31 -22.71 17.91
C ALA A 254 3.87 -23.11 18.23
N ASN A 255 3.42 -22.81 19.44
CA ASN A 255 2.03 -23.03 19.86
C ASN A 255 1.23 -21.73 19.83
N ALA A 256 -0.01 -21.83 19.39
CA ALA A 256 -1.00 -20.77 19.59
C ALA A 256 -1.38 -20.68 21.07
N SER A 257 -1.77 -19.51 21.52
CA SER A 257 -2.20 -19.25 22.90
C SER A 257 -3.70 -18.95 22.96
N GLU A 258 -4.35 -19.27 24.07
CA GLU A 258 -5.71 -18.82 24.31
C GLU A 258 -5.71 -17.35 24.80
N PRO A 259 -6.77 -16.56 24.47
CA PRO A 259 -8.05 -17.02 23.93
C PRO A 259 -8.13 -17.04 22.39
N TRP A 260 -7.12 -16.59 21.66
CA TRP A 260 -7.17 -16.37 20.20
C TRP A 260 -6.77 -17.60 19.35
N GLY A 261 -6.15 -18.61 19.96
CA GLY A 261 -5.62 -19.77 19.20
C GLY A 261 -6.68 -20.53 18.42
N ALA A 262 -7.84 -20.83 19.06
CA ALA A 262 -8.95 -21.48 18.36
C ALA A 262 -9.50 -20.62 17.21
N ALA A 263 -9.56 -19.31 17.38
CA ALA A 263 -10.02 -18.39 16.34
C ALA A 263 -9.03 -18.33 15.16
N LEU A 264 -7.71 -18.38 15.40
CA LEU A 264 -6.69 -18.45 14.35
C LEU A 264 -6.83 -19.73 13.50
N ASP A 265 -7.10 -20.89 14.14
CA ASP A 265 -7.29 -22.15 13.41
C ASP A 265 -8.55 -22.13 12.51
N VAL A 266 -9.65 -21.53 13.00
CA VAL A 266 -10.86 -21.32 12.17
C VAL A 266 -10.55 -20.38 11.02
N ALA A 267 -9.88 -19.26 11.26
CA ALA A 267 -9.51 -18.29 10.24
C ALA A 267 -8.62 -18.92 9.13
N ARG A 268 -7.64 -19.77 9.53
CA ARG A 268 -6.79 -20.51 8.61
C ARG A 268 -7.61 -21.39 7.65
N LYS A 269 -8.55 -22.17 8.18
CA LYS A 269 -9.42 -23.06 7.38
C LYS A 269 -10.30 -22.29 6.40
N VAL A 270 -10.90 -21.19 6.88
CA VAL A 270 -11.75 -20.33 6.06
C VAL A 270 -10.95 -19.69 4.94
N ALA A 271 -9.79 -19.10 5.26
CA ALA A 271 -8.93 -18.46 4.26
C ALA A 271 -8.47 -19.45 3.19
N ALA A 272 -8.08 -20.66 3.58
CA ALA A 272 -7.69 -21.72 2.65
C ALA A 272 -8.85 -22.10 1.69
N ALA A 273 -10.09 -22.20 2.19
CA ALA A 273 -11.27 -22.50 1.37
C ALA A 273 -11.57 -21.35 0.39
N LEU A 274 -11.51 -20.10 0.83
CA LEU A 274 -11.70 -18.92 -0.02
C LEU A 274 -10.60 -18.84 -1.10
N GLY A 275 -9.34 -19.11 -0.74
CA GLY A 275 -8.21 -19.15 -1.67
C GLY A 275 -8.37 -20.22 -2.74
N ALA A 276 -8.74 -21.45 -2.34
CA ALA A 276 -9.00 -22.56 -3.28
C ALA A 276 -10.10 -22.20 -4.30
N ARG A 277 -11.17 -21.53 -3.86
CA ARG A 277 -12.22 -21.04 -4.76
C ARG A 277 -11.69 -20.03 -5.77
N ARG A 278 -10.86 -19.05 -5.34
CA ARG A 278 -10.27 -18.03 -6.23
C ARG A 278 -9.34 -18.65 -7.26
N ALA A 279 -8.53 -19.62 -6.87
CA ALA A 279 -7.66 -20.35 -7.78
C ALA A 279 -8.47 -21.06 -8.88
N LEU A 280 -9.67 -21.63 -8.55
CA LEU A 280 -10.57 -22.22 -9.54
C LEU A 280 -11.18 -21.19 -10.51
N GLN A 281 -11.30 -19.94 -10.11
CA GLN A 281 -11.85 -18.85 -10.93
C GLN A 281 -10.81 -18.20 -11.86
N SER A 282 -9.59 -18.73 -11.94
CA SER A 282 -8.50 -18.20 -12.77
C SER A 282 -8.15 -16.74 -12.43
N ALA A 283 -8.25 -16.36 -11.14
CA ALA A 283 -7.65 -15.13 -10.68
C ALA A 283 -6.17 -15.09 -11.06
N VAL A 284 -5.67 -13.92 -11.43
CA VAL A 284 -4.24 -13.77 -11.78
C VAL A 284 -3.43 -13.77 -10.49
N GLU A 285 -2.95 -14.93 -10.09
CA GLU A 285 -2.01 -15.08 -8.98
C GLU A 285 -0.58 -14.86 -9.53
N LEU A 286 -0.03 -13.69 -9.26
CA LEU A 286 1.36 -13.38 -9.57
C LEU A 286 2.06 -13.00 -8.28
N GLU A 287 3.00 -13.83 -7.85
CA GLU A 287 3.86 -13.49 -6.74
C GLU A 287 4.78 -12.33 -7.16
N SER A 288 4.51 -11.14 -6.60
CA SER A 288 5.44 -10.01 -6.66
C SER A 288 6.47 -10.20 -5.57
N THR A 289 7.71 -10.42 -5.94
CA THR A 289 8.83 -10.45 -5.00
C THR A 289 9.31 -9.01 -4.77
N GLU A 290 8.68 -8.30 -3.84
CA GLU A 290 9.21 -7.03 -3.37
C GLU A 290 10.43 -7.29 -2.48
N PRO A 291 11.52 -6.53 -2.60
CA PRO A 291 12.68 -6.73 -1.75
C PRO A 291 12.44 -6.15 -0.35
N GLU A 292 12.81 -6.88 0.69
CA GLU A 292 12.95 -6.36 2.05
C GLU A 292 14.40 -5.99 2.31
N PHE A 293 14.62 -4.82 2.95
CA PHE A 293 15.95 -4.28 3.20
C PHE A 293 16.24 -4.15 4.69
N GLU A 294 17.47 -4.51 5.07
CA GLU A 294 17.99 -4.25 6.40
C GLU A 294 18.95 -3.07 6.39
N PHE A 295 18.93 -2.28 7.47
CA PHE A 295 19.79 -1.12 7.65
C PHE A 295 20.59 -1.20 8.95
N ASP A 296 21.84 -0.76 8.88
CA ASP A 296 22.64 -0.53 10.07
C ASP A 296 22.23 0.79 10.80
N ARG A 297 22.81 1.02 11.98
CA ARG A 297 22.52 2.25 12.75
C ARG A 297 22.97 3.54 12.03
N LYS A 298 23.92 3.44 11.10
CA LYS A 298 24.44 4.57 10.34
C LYS A 298 23.59 4.90 9.10
N GLY A 299 22.66 4.02 8.74
CA GLY A 299 21.77 4.20 7.59
C GLY A 299 22.27 3.56 6.30
N ASN A 300 23.28 2.69 6.37
CA ASN A 300 23.71 1.90 5.22
C ASN A 300 22.84 0.65 5.10
N VAL A 301 22.50 0.26 3.87
CA VAL A 301 21.81 -0.99 3.59
C VAL A 301 22.79 -2.15 3.80
N THR A 302 22.42 -3.15 4.58
CA THR A 302 23.28 -4.30 4.92
C THR A 302 22.85 -5.58 4.25
N ALA A 303 21.55 -5.74 3.99
CA ALA A 303 21.00 -6.91 3.32
C ALA A 303 19.76 -6.56 2.49
N ALA A 304 19.49 -7.38 1.50
CA ALA A 304 18.21 -7.42 0.78
C ALA A 304 17.80 -8.89 0.62
N ALA A 305 16.55 -9.19 0.94
CA ALA A 305 15.94 -10.49 0.74
C ALA A 305 14.62 -10.33 -0.02
N PRO A 306 14.20 -11.30 -0.85
CA PRO A 306 12.86 -11.28 -1.41
C PRO A 306 11.84 -11.47 -0.28
N ALA A 307 10.79 -10.66 -0.24
CA ALA A 307 9.65 -10.90 0.64
C ALA A 307 8.91 -12.16 0.18
N GLU A 308 8.83 -13.17 1.03
CA GLU A 308 8.11 -14.40 0.72
C GLU A 308 6.63 -14.25 1.11
N GLN A 309 5.74 -14.56 0.18
CA GLN A 309 4.31 -14.68 0.47
C GLN A 309 4.00 -16.05 1.08
N THR A 310 3.97 -16.10 2.40
CA THR A 310 3.71 -17.31 3.18
C THR A 310 2.22 -17.60 3.36
N GLU A 311 1.87 -18.69 4.04
CA GLU A 311 0.47 -19.05 4.33
C GLU A 311 -0.22 -17.97 5.19
N SER A 312 0.48 -17.37 6.13
CA SER A 312 -0.06 -16.30 6.98
C SER A 312 -0.40 -15.03 6.21
N HIS A 313 0.40 -14.65 5.20
CA HIS A 313 0.09 -13.54 4.29
C HIS A 313 -1.18 -13.82 3.49
N ARG A 314 -1.30 -15.02 2.91
CA ARG A 314 -2.48 -15.42 2.14
C ARG A 314 -3.74 -15.49 3.00
N LEU A 315 -3.61 -15.87 4.28
CA LEU A 315 -4.74 -15.84 5.23
C LEU A 315 -5.34 -14.43 5.30
N ILE A 316 -4.52 -13.43 5.61
CA ILE A 316 -4.97 -12.03 5.71
C ILE A 316 -5.50 -11.55 4.37
N GLU A 317 -4.78 -11.78 3.29
CA GLU A 317 -5.19 -11.37 1.94
C GLU A 317 -6.61 -11.87 1.60
N HIS A 318 -6.88 -13.16 1.74
CA HIS A 318 -8.18 -13.73 1.37
C HIS A 318 -9.32 -13.20 2.23
N LEU A 319 -9.11 -13.00 3.53
CA LEU A 319 -10.11 -12.42 4.42
C LEU A 319 -10.37 -10.94 4.10
N MET A 320 -9.33 -10.16 3.82
CA MET A 320 -9.46 -8.75 3.43
C MET A 320 -10.15 -8.60 2.07
N ILE A 321 -9.83 -9.43 1.10
CA ILE A 321 -10.53 -9.44 -0.19
C ILE A 321 -12.01 -9.75 0.01
N ALA A 322 -12.34 -10.77 0.82
CA ALA A 322 -13.73 -11.12 1.11
C ALA A 322 -14.48 -9.94 1.75
N ALA A 323 -13.91 -9.30 2.76
CA ALA A 323 -14.52 -8.13 3.39
C ALA A 323 -14.73 -6.96 2.41
N ASN A 324 -13.72 -6.64 1.59
CA ASN A 324 -13.80 -5.60 0.57
C ASN A 324 -14.91 -5.87 -0.46
N GLU A 325 -15.07 -7.13 -0.91
CA GLU A 325 -16.14 -7.54 -1.82
C GLU A 325 -17.53 -7.36 -1.21
N GLN A 326 -17.71 -7.78 0.06
CA GLN A 326 -19.01 -7.66 0.74
C GLN A 326 -19.40 -6.20 0.96
N VAL A 327 -18.45 -5.32 1.30
CA VAL A 327 -18.69 -3.88 1.44
C VAL A 327 -19.04 -3.26 0.09
N ALA A 328 -18.27 -3.58 -0.96
CA ALA A 328 -18.53 -3.07 -2.31
C ALA A 328 -19.94 -3.46 -2.81
N ALA A 329 -20.31 -4.73 -2.65
CA ALA A 329 -21.63 -5.24 -3.04
C ALA A 329 -22.79 -4.53 -2.30
N LEU A 330 -22.64 -4.30 -0.98
CA LEU A 330 -23.64 -3.56 -0.21
C LEU A 330 -23.81 -2.12 -0.70
N LEU A 331 -22.69 -1.40 -0.88
CA LEU A 331 -22.74 0.01 -1.29
C LEU A 331 -23.30 0.17 -2.71
N GLU A 332 -22.96 -0.75 -3.60
CA GLU A 332 -23.55 -0.80 -4.95
C GLU A 332 -25.05 -1.08 -4.92
N ALA A 333 -25.50 -2.10 -4.18
CA ALA A 333 -26.91 -2.45 -4.06
C ALA A 333 -27.74 -1.31 -3.46
N ARG A 334 -27.18 -0.55 -2.52
CA ARG A 334 -27.80 0.61 -1.89
C ARG A 334 -27.60 1.93 -2.67
N LYS A 335 -26.82 1.91 -3.75
CA LYS A 335 -26.47 3.09 -4.57
C LYS A 335 -25.86 4.22 -3.76
N VAL A 336 -25.03 3.89 -2.77
CA VAL A 336 -24.34 4.88 -1.94
C VAL A 336 -23.05 5.31 -2.66
N PRO A 337 -22.80 6.61 -2.84
CA PRO A 337 -21.59 7.08 -3.50
C PRO A 337 -20.32 6.66 -2.74
N THR A 338 -19.43 5.95 -3.43
CA THR A 338 -18.14 5.50 -2.90
C THR A 338 -17.10 5.40 -4.02
N LEU A 339 -15.86 5.06 -3.68
CA LEU A 339 -14.82 4.68 -4.62
C LEU A 339 -14.70 3.17 -4.71
N TYR A 340 -14.78 2.65 -5.94
CA TYR A 340 -14.46 1.27 -6.26
C TYR A 340 -13.00 1.15 -6.68
N ARG A 341 -12.38 0.02 -6.36
CA ARG A 341 -11.09 -0.37 -6.92
C ARG A 341 -11.34 -1.14 -8.19
N VAL A 342 -11.08 -0.52 -9.31
CA VAL A 342 -11.40 -1.05 -10.64
C VAL A 342 -10.12 -1.59 -11.29
N HIS A 343 -10.23 -2.79 -11.84
CA HIS A 343 -9.22 -3.38 -12.72
C HIS A 343 -9.95 -3.90 -13.96
N GLU A 344 -10.00 -3.06 -14.99
CA GLU A 344 -10.70 -3.42 -16.22
C GLU A 344 -10.05 -4.65 -16.88
N PRO A 345 -10.84 -5.52 -17.53
CA PRO A 345 -10.28 -6.64 -18.25
C PRO A 345 -9.35 -6.18 -19.39
N PRO A 346 -8.31 -6.96 -19.70
CA PRO A 346 -7.40 -6.67 -20.79
C PRO A 346 -8.10 -6.72 -22.15
N ASP A 347 -7.49 -6.12 -23.17
CA ASP A 347 -8.00 -6.25 -24.53
C ASP A 347 -7.46 -7.51 -25.24
N GLY A 348 -8.20 -8.00 -26.26
CA GLY A 348 -7.83 -9.18 -27.02
C GLY A 348 -6.43 -9.09 -27.66
N PRO A 349 -6.02 -7.97 -28.27
CA PRO A 349 -4.66 -7.79 -28.78
C PRO A 349 -3.56 -7.90 -27.72
N ALA A 350 -3.78 -7.43 -26.49
CA ALA A 350 -2.82 -7.58 -25.41
C ALA A 350 -2.65 -9.05 -24.99
N ALA A 351 -3.77 -9.77 -24.84
CA ALA A 351 -3.74 -11.20 -24.57
C ALA A 351 -3.01 -11.98 -25.66
N GLN A 352 -3.30 -11.72 -26.95
CA GLN A 352 -2.64 -12.38 -28.05
C GLN A 352 -1.12 -12.13 -28.05
N ARG A 353 -0.68 -10.88 -27.84
CA ARG A 353 0.75 -10.54 -27.74
C ARG A 353 1.44 -11.30 -26.61
N LEU A 354 0.80 -11.41 -25.45
CA LEU A 354 1.34 -12.19 -24.33
C LEU A 354 1.55 -13.64 -24.70
N ILE A 355 0.54 -14.28 -25.31
CA ILE A 355 0.61 -15.69 -25.73
C ILE A 355 1.75 -15.89 -26.74
N ASP A 356 1.85 -15.03 -27.74
CA ASP A 356 2.92 -15.10 -28.75
C ASP A 356 4.32 -14.94 -28.13
N GLN A 357 4.47 -14.04 -27.15
CA GLN A 357 5.72 -13.84 -26.40
C GLN A 357 6.07 -15.08 -25.55
N LEU A 358 5.14 -15.60 -24.77
CA LEU A 358 5.36 -16.80 -23.94
C LEU A 358 5.72 -18.01 -24.82
N ALA A 359 5.00 -18.21 -25.92
CA ALA A 359 5.28 -19.29 -26.86
C ALA A 359 6.68 -19.15 -27.48
N SER A 360 7.11 -17.95 -27.82
CA SER A 360 8.45 -17.70 -28.36
C SER A 360 9.59 -18.01 -27.36
N LEU A 361 9.26 -17.99 -26.07
CA LEU A 361 10.18 -18.34 -24.97
C LEU A 361 10.10 -19.80 -24.54
N GLY A 362 9.28 -20.61 -25.23
CA GLY A 362 9.08 -22.04 -24.91
C GLY A 362 8.21 -22.30 -23.68
N VAL A 363 7.50 -21.28 -23.19
CA VAL A 363 6.55 -21.43 -22.08
C VAL A 363 5.22 -21.99 -22.61
N PRO A 364 4.61 -23.01 -21.96
CA PRO A 364 3.32 -23.52 -22.35
C PRO A 364 2.23 -22.46 -22.33
N THR A 365 1.38 -22.42 -23.35
CA THR A 365 0.31 -21.43 -23.48
C THR A 365 -1.07 -22.11 -23.59
N PRO A 366 -2.13 -21.47 -23.08
CA PRO A 366 -3.49 -21.97 -23.24
C PRO A 366 -3.96 -21.83 -24.70
N PRO A 367 -5.00 -22.57 -25.12
CA PRO A 367 -5.64 -22.37 -26.42
C PRO A 367 -6.27 -20.97 -26.49
N VAL A 368 -6.09 -20.31 -27.64
CA VAL A 368 -6.66 -18.99 -27.91
C VAL A 368 -7.91 -19.12 -28.76
N PRO A 369 -9.01 -18.42 -28.44
CA PRO A 369 -10.21 -18.38 -29.27
C PRO A 369 -9.90 -17.92 -30.70
N ARG A 370 -10.59 -18.50 -31.70
CA ARG A 370 -10.44 -18.08 -33.10
C ARG A 370 -11.13 -16.71 -33.32
N GLY A 371 -10.45 -15.77 -33.94
CA GLY A 371 -10.96 -14.42 -34.21
C GLY A 371 -10.70 -13.43 -33.10
N SER A 372 -11.50 -12.34 -33.05
CA SER A 372 -11.36 -11.31 -32.02
C SER A 372 -11.85 -11.80 -30.66
N MET A 373 -11.02 -11.68 -29.63
CA MET A 373 -11.41 -11.99 -28.25
C MET A 373 -12.25 -10.86 -27.63
N THR A 374 -13.29 -11.24 -26.90
CA THR A 374 -13.96 -10.30 -25.98
C THR A 374 -13.03 -9.98 -24.79
N PRO A 375 -13.25 -8.87 -24.06
CA PRO A 375 -12.46 -8.56 -22.88
C PRO A 375 -12.46 -9.68 -21.82
N GLN A 376 -13.60 -10.37 -21.62
CA GLN A 376 -13.68 -11.50 -20.70
C GLN A 376 -12.84 -12.70 -21.20
N GLN A 377 -12.94 -13.05 -22.47
CA GLN A 377 -12.12 -14.12 -23.05
C GLN A 377 -10.61 -13.80 -22.95
N ALA A 378 -10.23 -12.52 -23.13
CA ALA A 378 -8.85 -12.09 -22.96
C ALA A 378 -8.39 -12.26 -21.49
N ALA A 379 -9.24 -11.91 -20.53
CA ALA A 379 -8.96 -12.12 -19.10
C ALA A 379 -8.79 -13.61 -18.76
N ASP A 380 -9.68 -14.47 -19.27
CA ASP A 380 -9.63 -15.93 -19.05
C ASP A 380 -8.36 -16.55 -19.65
N VAL A 381 -7.96 -16.11 -20.84
CA VAL A 381 -6.72 -16.56 -21.51
C VAL A 381 -5.49 -16.13 -20.70
N ILE A 382 -5.44 -14.86 -20.23
CA ILE A 382 -4.30 -14.39 -19.43
C ILE A 382 -4.26 -15.11 -18.08
N GLY A 383 -5.39 -15.30 -17.40
CA GLY A 383 -5.45 -16.07 -16.16
C GLY A 383 -4.94 -17.51 -16.33
N SER A 384 -5.39 -18.19 -17.39
CA SER A 384 -4.91 -19.54 -17.71
C SER A 384 -3.42 -19.57 -18.06
N ALA A 385 -2.93 -18.55 -18.79
CA ALA A 385 -1.51 -18.42 -19.12
C ALA A 385 -0.67 -18.20 -17.85
N SER A 386 -1.15 -17.38 -16.90
CA SER A 386 -0.51 -17.14 -15.60
C SER A 386 -0.35 -18.43 -14.81
N GLN A 387 -1.38 -19.26 -14.71
CA GLN A 387 -1.32 -20.55 -14.02
C GLN A 387 -0.35 -21.55 -14.68
N LEU A 388 -0.31 -21.58 -16.03
CA LEU A 388 0.66 -22.40 -16.75
C LEU A 388 2.08 -21.91 -16.54
N LEU A 389 2.27 -20.58 -16.51
CA LEU A 389 3.54 -19.93 -16.26
C LEU A 389 4.08 -20.26 -14.87
N GLU A 390 3.26 -20.16 -13.81
CA GLU A 390 3.69 -20.50 -12.44
C GLU A 390 4.15 -21.96 -12.34
N ARG A 391 3.41 -22.89 -12.95
CA ARG A 391 3.84 -24.30 -13.01
C ARG A 391 5.14 -24.48 -13.78
N TRP A 392 5.33 -23.75 -14.86
CA TRP A 392 6.56 -23.79 -15.65
C TRP A 392 7.75 -23.25 -14.84
N ILE A 393 7.59 -22.09 -14.17
CA ILE A 393 8.61 -21.49 -13.29
C ILE A 393 9.00 -22.46 -12.17
N ALA A 394 8.01 -23.08 -11.50
CA ALA A 394 8.25 -24.05 -10.44
C ALA A 394 9.05 -25.28 -10.93
N SER A 395 8.80 -25.74 -12.17
CA SER A 395 9.54 -26.86 -12.78
C SER A 395 10.94 -26.47 -13.29
N HIS A 396 11.31 -25.19 -13.26
CA HIS A 396 12.60 -24.65 -13.70
C HIS A 396 13.35 -23.95 -12.57
N ASP A 397 13.17 -24.40 -11.33
CA ASP A 397 13.85 -23.89 -10.13
C ASP A 397 13.70 -22.34 -9.94
N GLY A 398 12.53 -21.81 -10.32
CA GLY A 398 12.23 -20.39 -10.20
C GLY A 398 12.88 -19.48 -11.26
N ARG A 399 13.61 -20.03 -12.22
CA ARG A 399 14.30 -19.24 -13.26
C ARG A 399 13.32 -18.50 -14.15
N GLY A 400 13.63 -17.25 -14.46
CA GLY A 400 12.82 -16.39 -15.32
C GLY A 400 11.59 -15.80 -14.63
N ARG A 401 11.39 -16.02 -13.33
CA ARG A 401 10.20 -15.55 -12.59
C ARG A 401 9.94 -14.06 -12.82
N ARG A 402 10.92 -13.20 -12.55
CA ARG A 402 10.76 -11.73 -12.68
C ARG A 402 10.45 -11.30 -14.11
N GLY A 403 11.20 -11.81 -15.09
CA GLY A 403 11.04 -11.46 -16.50
C GLY A 403 9.68 -11.90 -17.04
N LEU A 404 9.30 -13.14 -16.82
CA LEU A 404 8.06 -13.74 -17.35
C LEU A 404 6.81 -13.16 -16.65
N THR A 405 6.84 -13.01 -15.33
CA THR A 405 5.77 -12.33 -14.57
C THR A 405 5.57 -10.90 -15.05
N SER A 406 6.67 -10.17 -15.36
CA SER A 406 6.60 -8.82 -15.94
C SER A 406 5.87 -8.78 -17.29
N LEU A 407 5.98 -9.82 -18.13
CA LEU A 407 5.22 -9.89 -19.39
C LEU A 407 3.72 -9.98 -19.14
N VAL A 408 3.30 -10.82 -18.19
CA VAL A 408 1.88 -10.94 -17.81
C VAL A 408 1.37 -9.61 -17.26
N LEU A 409 2.08 -9.00 -16.30
CA LEU A 409 1.68 -7.71 -15.70
C LEU A 409 1.51 -6.61 -16.76
N ARG A 410 2.40 -6.55 -17.76
CA ARG A 410 2.32 -5.56 -18.86
C ARG A 410 1.15 -5.81 -19.82
N SER A 411 0.59 -7.01 -19.84
CA SER A 411 -0.59 -7.33 -20.66
C SER A 411 -1.90 -6.90 -19.99
N LEU A 412 -1.85 -6.63 -18.68
CA LEU A 412 -3.00 -6.16 -17.90
C LEU A 412 -3.13 -4.63 -17.95
N LYS A 413 -4.34 -4.15 -17.77
CA LYS A 413 -4.59 -2.74 -17.52
C LYS A 413 -4.18 -2.38 -16.09
N GLN A 414 -3.85 -1.12 -15.85
CA GLN A 414 -3.53 -0.66 -14.51
C GLN A 414 -4.82 -0.49 -13.69
N ALA A 415 -4.84 -1.03 -12.47
CA ALA A 415 -5.93 -0.79 -11.54
C ALA A 415 -5.98 0.68 -11.10
N HIS A 416 -7.19 1.20 -10.89
CA HIS A 416 -7.42 2.59 -10.51
C HIS A 416 -8.68 2.73 -9.63
N TYR A 417 -8.92 3.91 -9.08
CA TYR A 417 -10.17 4.21 -8.39
C TYR A 417 -11.17 4.86 -9.35
N ASP A 418 -12.44 4.43 -9.28
CA ASP A 418 -13.55 5.03 -10.02
C ASP A 418 -14.79 5.10 -9.11
N ASN A 419 -15.67 6.06 -9.34
CA ASN A 419 -16.97 6.14 -8.64
C ASN A 419 -18.02 5.18 -9.21
N ARG A 420 -17.71 4.47 -10.28
CA ARG A 420 -18.53 3.42 -10.90
C ARG A 420 -17.88 2.07 -10.65
N ASN A 421 -18.68 1.08 -10.32
CA ASN A 421 -18.21 -0.30 -10.31
C ASN A 421 -18.03 -0.81 -11.75
N LEU A 422 -16.80 -1.13 -12.13
CA LEU A 422 -16.46 -1.74 -13.42
C LEU A 422 -15.82 -3.13 -13.24
N GLY A 423 -15.89 -3.68 -12.02
CA GLY A 423 -15.30 -4.95 -11.65
C GLY A 423 -13.78 -4.90 -11.44
N HIS A 424 -13.24 -6.00 -10.97
CA HIS A 424 -11.80 -6.19 -10.76
C HIS A 424 -11.32 -7.49 -11.41
N SER A 425 -10.88 -7.40 -12.66
CA SER A 425 -10.51 -8.57 -13.49
C SER A 425 -9.39 -9.41 -12.87
N GLY A 426 -8.36 -8.80 -12.28
CA GLY A 426 -7.27 -9.54 -11.65
C GLY A 426 -7.72 -10.41 -10.46
N LEU A 427 -8.76 -9.99 -9.73
CA LEU A 427 -9.35 -10.75 -8.63
C LEU A 427 -10.55 -11.59 -9.05
N GLN A 428 -10.99 -11.53 -10.32
CA GLN A 428 -12.25 -12.09 -10.81
C GLN A 428 -13.47 -11.66 -9.98
N SER A 429 -13.43 -10.42 -9.46
CA SER A 429 -14.44 -9.86 -8.58
C SER A 429 -15.39 -8.96 -9.36
N SER A 430 -16.69 -9.20 -9.23
CA SER A 430 -17.73 -8.38 -9.89
C SER A 430 -17.89 -7.01 -9.27
N SER A 431 -17.54 -6.85 -7.99
CA SER A 431 -17.59 -5.59 -7.25
C SER A 431 -16.50 -5.57 -6.19
N TYR A 432 -15.62 -4.57 -6.23
CA TYR A 432 -14.50 -4.48 -5.32
C TYR A 432 -14.21 -3.03 -4.91
N CYS A 433 -13.98 -2.82 -3.64
CA CYS A 433 -13.52 -1.55 -3.10
C CYS A 433 -12.34 -1.76 -2.16
N HIS A 434 -11.65 -0.72 -1.83
CA HIS A 434 -10.72 -0.72 -0.72
C HIS A 434 -11.42 -0.18 0.53
N PHE A 435 -11.47 -1.00 1.58
CA PHE A 435 -12.12 -0.68 2.86
C PHE A 435 -11.20 -0.99 4.05
N THR A 436 -10.25 -1.91 3.88
CA THR A 436 -9.53 -2.56 4.98
C THR A 436 -8.29 -1.82 5.48
N SER A 437 -7.94 -0.64 4.92
CA SER A 437 -6.75 0.11 5.38
C SER A 437 -6.96 1.64 5.41
N PRO A 438 -7.91 2.15 6.21
CA PRO A 438 -8.24 3.59 6.24
C PRO A 438 -7.16 4.45 6.93
N ILE A 439 -6.25 3.88 7.71
CA ILE A 439 -5.13 4.61 8.31
C ILE A 439 -4.17 5.09 7.24
N ARG A 440 -3.97 4.28 6.19
CA ARG A 440 -2.94 4.52 5.16
C ARG A 440 -3.48 4.80 3.76
N ARG A 441 -4.78 4.63 3.48
CA ARG A 441 -5.38 4.92 2.17
C ARG A 441 -6.64 5.77 2.31
N TYR A 442 -6.66 6.93 1.65
CA TYR A 442 -7.81 7.83 1.69
C TYR A 442 -9.07 7.28 1.00
N PRO A 443 -9.00 6.50 -0.11
CA PRO A 443 -10.18 5.82 -0.66
C PRO A 443 -10.92 4.94 0.33
N ASP A 444 -10.19 4.24 1.22
CA ASP A 444 -10.79 3.43 2.29
C ASP A 444 -11.57 4.30 3.27
N LEU A 445 -11.07 5.48 3.63
CA LEU A 445 -11.79 6.43 4.49
C LEU A 445 -13.07 6.94 3.83
N ILE A 446 -13.08 7.15 2.51
CA ILE A 446 -14.31 7.47 1.75
C ILE A 446 -15.29 6.31 1.85
N CYS A 447 -14.80 5.07 1.66
CA CYS A 447 -15.62 3.87 1.73
C CYS A 447 -16.20 3.67 3.15
N HIS A 448 -15.41 3.91 4.21
CA HIS A 448 -15.90 3.91 5.60
C HIS A 448 -17.05 4.88 5.82
N ARG A 449 -16.91 6.13 5.38
CA ARG A 449 -17.96 7.15 5.48
C ARG A 449 -19.23 6.74 4.74
N ALA A 450 -19.09 6.16 3.55
CA ALA A 450 -20.20 5.63 2.78
C ALA A 450 -20.90 4.48 3.52
N LEU A 451 -20.14 3.51 4.03
CA LEU A 451 -20.66 2.36 4.76
C LEU A 451 -21.36 2.77 6.05
N VAL A 452 -20.74 3.61 6.87
CA VAL A 452 -21.30 4.09 8.14
C VAL A 452 -22.60 4.84 7.92
N SER A 453 -22.68 5.71 6.91
CA SER A 453 -23.93 6.39 6.54
C SER A 453 -25.03 5.42 6.10
N ALA A 454 -24.65 4.34 5.40
CA ALA A 454 -25.58 3.34 4.88
C ALA A 454 -26.16 2.42 5.97
N VAL A 455 -25.37 2.06 7.00
CA VAL A 455 -25.73 1.01 7.98
C VAL A 455 -26.07 1.55 9.35
N ALA A 456 -25.44 2.64 9.80
CA ALA A 456 -25.68 3.24 11.11
C ALA A 456 -26.58 4.48 11.04
N GLY A 457 -26.81 5.04 9.85
CA GLY A 457 -27.50 6.32 9.68
C GLY A 457 -26.71 7.50 10.28
N ASP A 458 -25.45 7.32 10.55
CA ASP A 458 -24.56 8.28 11.18
C ASP A 458 -23.92 9.18 10.12
N GLY A 459 -24.38 10.41 10.04
CA GLY A 459 -23.89 11.39 9.09
C GLY A 459 -24.45 11.24 7.67
N PRO A 460 -24.24 12.25 6.82
CA PRO A 460 -24.65 12.19 5.43
C PRO A 460 -23.73 11.28 4.61
N ALA A 461 -24.28 10.61 3.61
CA ALA A 461 -23.51 9.92 2.60
C ALA A 461 -22.52 10.89 1.89
N PRO A 462 -21.37 10.42 1.41
CA PRO A 462 -20.46 11.22 0.62
C PRO A 462 -21.17 11.85 -0.60
N ASP A 463 -20.83 13.09 -0.93
CA ASP A 463 -21.38 13.76 -2.12
C ASP A 463 -20.88 13.08 -3.41
N ALA A 464 -21.80 12.68 -4.29
CA ALA A 464 -21.49 11.92 -5.50
C ALA A 464 -20.55 12.69 -6.46
N GLY A 465 -20.73 14.01 -6.59
CA GLY A 465 -19.87 14.84 -7.45
C GLY A 465 -18.46 14.97 -6.89
N TRP A 466 -18.35 15.08 -5.57
CA TRP A 466 -17.05 15.09 -4.91
C TRP A 466 -16.34 13.74 -5.02
N VAL A 467 -17.04 12.62 -4.81
CA VAL A 467 -16.49 11.25 -4.97
C VAL A 467 -15.97 11.05 -6.39
N ALA A 468 -16.73 11.48 -7.41
CA ALA A 468 -16.29 11.40 -8.80
C ALA A 468 -15.02 12.21 -9.06
N SER A 469 -14.84 13.35 -8.39
CA SER A 469 -13.62 14.16 -8.50
C SER A 469 -12.43 13.57 -7.72
N ALA A 470 -12.70 12.83 -6.64
CA ALA A 470 -11.68 12.20 -5.81
C ALA A 470 -11.03 10.97 -6.50
N ALA A 471 -11.75 10.27 -7.37
CA ALA A 471 -11.29 9.06 -8.04
C ALA A 471 -9.98 9.26 -8.84
N PRO A 472 -9.87 10.20 -9.79
CA PRO A 472 -8.63 10.43 -10.52
C PRO A 472 -7.52 10.98 -9.61
N TRP A 473 -7.85 11.77 -8.59
CA TRP A 473 -6.91 12.31 -7.64
C TRP A 473 -6.23 11.19 -6.82
N THR A 474 -7.01 10.33 -6.18
CA THR A 474 -6.50 9.23 -5.36
C THR A 474 -5.70 8.23 -6.19
N SER A 475 -6.14 7.94 -7.43
CA SER A 475 -5.38 7.11 -8.37
C SER A 475 -4.04 7.74 -8.77
N ALA A 476 -3.98 9.07 -8.91
CA ALA A 476 -2.73 9.76 -9.20
C ALA A 476 -1.76 9.72 -8.01
N ARG A 477 -2.28 9.94 -6.78
CA ARG A 477 -1.45 9.85 -5.55
C ARG A 477 -0.89 8.46 -5.33
N GLU A 478 -1.68 7.40 -5.56
CA GLU A 478 -1.21 6.03 -5.48
C GLU A 478 -0.08 5.74 -6.47
N ARG A 479 -0.23 6.13 -7.74
CA ARG A 479 0.82 5.94 -8.75
C ARG A 479 2.11 6.70 -8.42
N GLU A 480 1.98 7.89 -7.85
CA GLU A 480 3.13 8.67 -7.39
C GLU A 480 3.83 7.99 -6.22
N ALA A 481 3.08 7.50 -5.22
CA ALA A 481 3.61 6.73 -4.11
C ALA A 481 4.40 5.51 -4.61
N MET A 482 3.79 4.66 -5.46
CA MET A 482 4.44 3.50 -6.07
C MET A 482 5.72 3.85 -6.84
N SER A 483 5.75 5.01 -7.53
CA SER A 483 6.95 5.45 -8.24
C SER A 483 8.08 5.84 -7.28
N ILE A 484 7.75 6.44 -6.14
CA ILE A 484 8.72 6.81 -5.09
C ILE A 484 9.24 5.56 -4.41
N GLU A 485 8.37 4.63 -4.04
CA GLU A 485 8.70 3.36 -3.39
C GLU A 485 9.68 2.55 -4.26
N ARG A 486 9.36 2.33 -5.54
CA ARG A 486 10.25 1.65 -6.49
C ARG A 486 11.59 2.37 -6.67
N GLY A 487 11.57 3.70 -6.77
CA GLY A 487 12.82 4.48 -6.87
C GLY A 487 13.68 4.37 -5.62
N ALA A 488 13.08 4.24 -4.44
CA ALA A 488 13.80 4.01 -3.19
C ALA A 488 14.37 2.59 -3.09
N ASP A 489 13.64 1.58 -3.57
CA ASP A 489 14.12 0.20 -3.67
C ASP A 489 15.32 0.09 -4.62
N ASP A 490 15.25 0.74 -5.80
CA ASP A 490 16.35 0.80 -6.76
C ASP A 490 17.60 1.46 -6.14
N ILE A 491 17.44 2.54 -5.38
CA ILE A 491 18.53 3.18 -4.64
C ILE A 491 19.14 2.20 -3.65
N ALA A 492 18.34 1.55 -2.81
CA ALA A 492 18.82 0.61 -1.81
C ALA A 492 19.59 -0.57 -2.45
N LEU A 493 19.08 -1.12 -3.57
CA LEU A 493 19.75 -2.16 -4.33
C LEU A 493 21.09 -1.68 -4.93
N CYS A 494 21.15 -0.47 -5.48
CA CYS A 494 22.40 0.09 -5.99
C CYS A 494 23.47 0.19 -4.90
N PHE A 495 23.12 0.64 -3.69
CA PHE A 495 24.06 0.70 -2.58
C PHE A 495 24.62 -0.68 -2.17
N ILE A 496 23.78 -1.72 -2.15
CA ILE A 496 24.22 -3.09 -1.89
C ILE A 496 25.19 -3.58 -2.96
N LEU A 497 24.87 -3.33 -4.23
CA LEU A 497 25.73 -3.74 -5.35
C LEU A 497 27.07 -3.01 -5.32
N GLU A 498 27.08 -1.70 -5.07
CA GLU A 498 28.32 -0.92 -4.90
C GLU A 498 29.18 -1.43 -3.74
N GLN A 499 28.55 -1.71 -2.59
CA GLN A 499 29.24 -2.28 -1.44
C GLN A 499 29.90 -3.62 -1.79
N ARG A 500 29.16 -4.52 -2.45
CA ARG A 500 29.71 -5.82 -2.88
C ARG A 500 30.87 -5.68 -3.86
N LEU A 501 30.78 -4.76 -4.82
CA LEU A 501 31.87 -4.46 -5.75
C LEU A 501 33.11 -3.93 -5.02
N PHE A 502 32.91 -3.09 -3.99
CA PHE A 502 34.02 -2.57 -3.19
C PHE A 502 34.70 -3.65 -2.33
N GLU A 503 33.91 -4.56 -1.75
CA GLU A 503 34.41 -5.62 -0.85
C GLU A 503 35.03 -6.79 -1.61
N GLN A 504 34.46 -7.17 -2.77
CA GLN A 504 34.79 -8.39 -3.51
C GLN A 504 35.56 -8.13 -4.82
N GLY A 505 35.69 -6.87 -5.21
CA GLY A 505 36.38 -6.45 -6.43
C GLY A 505 35.45 -6.23 -7.62
N SER A 506 35.94 -5.46 -8.60
CA SER A 506 35.18 -5.07 -9.80
C SER A 506 34.87 -6.22 -10.77
N ASP A 507 35.50 -7.37 -10.62
CA ASP A 507 35.30 -8.56 -11.46
C ASP A 507 34.17 -9.47 -10.96
N GLN A 508 33.41 -9.01 -9.95
CA GLN A 508 32.27 -9.75 -9.42
C GLN A 508 31.17 -9.93 -10.47
N VAL A 509 30.73 -11.17 -10.65
CA VAL A 509 29.62 -11.53 -11.53
C VAL A 509 28.33 -11.59 -10.72
N PHE A 510 27.30 -10.89 -11.19
CA PHE A 510 25.96 -10.93 -10.62
C PHE A 510 25.02 -11.67 -11.56
N GLU A 511 24.15 -12.51 -11.01
CA GLU A 511 23.04 -13.08 -11.77
C GLU A 511 21.91 -12.05 -11.89
N GLY A 512 21.30 -11.95 -13.05
CA GLY A 512 20.21 -11.03 -13.32
C GLY A 512 19.25 -11.56 -14.37
N GLU A 513 18.02 -11.05 -14.34
CA GLU A 513 17.00 -11.36 -15.32
C GLU A 513 16.67 -10.12 -16.16
N VAL A 514 16.53 -10.31 -17.48
CA VAL A 514 16.08 -9.25 -18.38
C VAL A 514 14.57 -9.09 -18.23
N VAL A 515 14.14 -8.02 -17.57
CA VAL A 515 12.72 -7.71 -17.35
C VAL A 515 12.10 -6.85 -18.47
N GLY A 516 12.90 -6.31 -19.35
CA GLY A 516 12.45 -5.52 -20.50
C GLY A 516 13.58 -5.00 -21.35
N VAL A 517 13.27 -4.67 -22.59
CA VAL A 517 14.19 -4.00 -23.53
C VAL A 517 13.62 -2.62 -23.80
N ILE A 518 14.42 -1.59 -23.53
CA ILE A 518 14.10 -0.20 -23.89
C ILE A 518 14.73 0.04 -25.25
N GLY A 519 13.92 0.45 -26.25
CA GLY A 519 14.44 0.80 -27.56
C GLY A 519 15.44 1.95 -27.44
N ALA A 520 16.59 1.81 -28.12
CA ALA A 520 17.61 2.85 -28.21
C ALA A 520 17.15 4.00 -29.09
#